data_81d898db2f9b7569838a03a59844bf79
#
_entry.id   81d898db2f9b7569838a03a59844bf79
#
_cell.length_a   1.000
_cell.length_b   1.000
_cell.length_c   1.000
_cell.angle_alpha   90.00
_cell.angle_beta   90.00
_cell.angle_gamma   90.00
#
_symmetry.space_group_name_H-M   'P 1'
#
loop_
_entity.id
_entity.type
_entity.pdbx_description
1 polymer ?
#
loop_
_entity_poly.entity_id
_entity_poly.type
_entity_poly.pdbx_seq_one_letter_code
_entity_poly.pdbx_strand_id
1 'polypeptide(L)'
;MFAGSEITEIAIQIEINGRDFYNVLLGKARNRNAKDIFSYLAGEEEKHIGTFREILKSFHKYEPKEAYPDEYFSYMRSLASDCIFTQKDKGRAIAEKVRSEKEAAELGIEFERDSVSFYRGMKKITSPEDTKFVDMIIEQEKDHVRQLIELRKVL
;
A
#
# COMPACT_ATOMS: atom_id res chain seq x y z
N MET A 1 -13.41 5.86 -19.13
CA MET A 1 -12.45 5.69 -18.05
C MET A 1 -12.33 4.21 -17.70
N PHE A 2 -11.15 3.70 -17.65
CA PHE A 2 -10.94 2.28 -17.39
C PHE A 2 -10.94 2.02 -15.91
N ALA A 3 -11.77 1.11 -15.48
CA ALA A 3 -11.80 0.64 -14.10
C ALA A 3 -10.44 0.07 -13.65
N GLY A 4 -9.64 -0.45 -14.59
CA GLY A 4 -8.26 -0.90 -14.30
C GLY A 4 -7.32 0.23 -13.91
N SER A 5 -7.36 1.36 -14.62
CA SER A 5 -6.55 2.52 -14.26
C SER A 5 -7.01 3.13 -12.93
N GLU A 6 -8.32 3.17 -12.69
CA GLU A 6 -8.88 3.63 -11.42
C GLU A 6 -8.37 2.79 -10.23
N ILE A 7 -8.38 1.47 -10.36
CA ILE A 7 -7.85 0.56 -9.33
C ILE A 7 -6.36 0.79 -9.11
N THR A 8 -5.58 0.99 -10.19
CA THR A 8 -4.15 1.27 -10.07
C THR A 8 -3.89 2.63 -9.42
N GLU A 9 -4.71 3.64 -9.68
CA GLU A 9 -4.63 4.94 -9.00
C GLU A 9 -4.91 4.80 -7.50
N ILE A 10 -5.84 3.93 -7.10
CA ILE A 10 -6.08 3.62 -5.70
C ILE A 10 -4.84 2.99 -5.08
N ALA A 11 -4.19 2.04 -5.76
CA ALA A 11 -2.95 1.44 -5.29
C ALA A 11 -1.87 2.50 -5.06
N ILE A 12 -1.69 3.43 -5.99
CA ILE A 12 -0.76 4.55 -5.85
C ILE A 12 -1.10 5.38 -4.60
N GLN A 13 -2.37 5.68 -4.37
CA GLN A 13 -2.79 6.45 -3.20
C GLN A 13 -2.51 5.70 -1.90
N ILE A 14 -2.69 4.39 -1.86
CA ILE A 14 -2.34 3.53 -0.73
C ILE A 14 -0.84 3.69 -0.41
N GLU A 15 0.01 3.61 -1.42
CA GLU A 15 1.47 3.73 -1.24
C GLU A 15 1.90 5.14 -0.81
N ILE A 16 1.29 6.18 -1.36
CA ILE A 16 1.55 7.57 -0.96
C ILE A 16 1.20 7.75 0.52
N ASN A 17 0.04 7.26 0.95
CA ASN A 17 -0.36 7.33 2.35
C ASN A 17 0.57 6.52 3.25
N GLY A 18 1.02 5.36 2.81
CA GLY A 18 1.99 4.55 3.55
C GLY A 18 3.32 5.26 3.72
N ARG A 19 3.86 5.82 2.64
CA ARG A 19 5.08 6.61 2.69
C ARG A 19 4.95 7.78 3.66
N ASP A 20 3.89 8.55 3.56
CA ASP A 20 3.67 9.72 4.43
C ASP A 20 3.47 9.30 5.88
N PHE A 21 2.73 8.22 6.12
CA PHE A 21 2.55 7.62 7.44
C PHE A 21 3.90 7.30 8.09
N TYR A 22 4.75 6.54 7.41
CA TYR A 22 6.05 6.16 7.96
C TYR A 22 7.00 7.35 8.12
N ASN A 23 6.97 8.34 7.22
CA ASN A 23 7.78 9.56 7.35
C ASN A 23 7.39 10.37 8.59
N VAL A 24 6.11 10.51 8.87
CA VAL A 24 5.65 11.21 10.08
C VAL A 24 6.06 10.42 11.34
N LEU A 25 5.87 9.09 11.32
CA LEU A 25 6.29 8.23 12.44
C LEU A 25 7.79 8.29 12.67
N LEU A 26 8.58 8.33 11.61
CA LEU A 26 10.05 8.50 11.70
C LEU A 26 10.41 9.77 12.46
N GLY A 27 9.73 10.88 12.16
CA GLY A 27 9.96 12.15 12.86
C GLY A 27 9.55 12.14 14.33
N LYS A 28 8.61 11.30 14.72
CA LYS A 28 8.11 11.15 16.09
C LYS A 28 8.86 10.10 16.90
N ALA A 29 9.49 9.14 16.25
CA ALA A 29 10.10 7.98 16.91
C ALA A 29 11.30 8.38 17.78
N ARG A 30 11.42 7.74 18.93
CA ARG A 30 12.56 7.87 19.85
C ARG A 30 13.39 6.60 19.90
N ASN A 31 12.75 5.44 19.83
CA ASN A 31 13.41 4.15 19.80
C ASN A 31 14.19 4.00 18.48
N ARG A 32 15.46 3.60 18.57
CA ARG A 32 16.33 3.47 17.39
C ARG A 32 15.83 2.43 16.41
N ASN A 33 15.36 1.28 16.90
CA ASN A 33 14.83 0.22 16.04
C ASN A 33 13.59 0.71 15.28
N ALA A 34 12.72 1.47 15.96
CA ALA A 34 11.54 2.07 15.33
C ALA A 34 11.94 3.06 14.23
N LYS A 35 12.93 3.92 14.48
CA LYS A 35 13.44 4.86 13.48
C LYS A 35 13.99 4.14 12.25
N ASP A 36 14.78 3.09 12.45
CA ASP A 36 15.39 2.34 11.36
C ASP A 36 14.31 1.66 10.49
N ILE A 37 13.32 1.03 11.12
CA ILE A 37 12.23 0.36 10.41
C ILE A 37 11.34 1.37 9.68
N PHE A 38 10.92 2.46 10.32
CA PHE A 38 10.06 3.45 9.67
C PHE A 38 10.77 4.15 8.49
N SER A 39 12.08 4.42 8.61
CA SER A 39 12.88 4.95 7.51
C SER A 39 12.95 3.98 6.34
N TYR A 40 13.20 2.70 6.62
CA TYR A 40 13.24 1.65 5.62
C TYR A 40 11.89 1.51 4.91
N LEU A 41 10.80 1.42 5.68
CA LEU A 41 9.45 1.26 5.11
C LEU A 41 9.04 2.46 4.25
N ALA A 42 9.32 3.69 4.70
CA ALA A 42 9.03 4.88 3.88
C ALA A 42 9.74 4.82 2.52
N GLY A 43 10.99 4.35 2.50
CA GLY A 43 11.76 4.16 1.27
C GLY A 43 11.18 3.08 0.36
N GLU A 44 10.70 1.98 0.93
CA GLU A 44 10.06 0.90 0.17
C GLU A 44 8.74 1.36 -0.46
N GLU A 45 7.90 2.09 0.29
CA GLU A 45 6.66 2.66 -0.25
C GLU A 45 6.93 3.60 -1.43
N GLU A 46 7.99 4.40 -1.37
CA GLU A 46 8.38 5.27 -2.49
C GLU A 46 8.73 4.46 -3.75
N LYS A 47 9.40 3.33 -3.60
CA LYS A 47 9.69 2.42 -4.72
C LYS A 47 8.41 1.81 -5.30
N HIS A 48 7.48 1.40 -4.45
CA HIS A 48 6.19 0.85 -4.88
C HIS A 48 5.37 1.87 -5.66
N ILE A 49 5.36 3.13 -5.25
CA ILE A 49 4.73 4.23 -5.99
C ILE A 49 5.26 4.26 -7.43
N GLY A 50 6.58 4.21 -7.59
CA GLY A 50 7.21 4.18 -8.90
C GLY A 50 6.77 3.01 -9.76
N THR A 51 6.72 1.81 -9.18
CA THR A 51 6.29 0.59 -9.87
C THR A 51 4.83 0.68 -10.31
N PHE A 52 3.92 1.12 -9.43
CA PHE A 52 2.50 1.28 -9.80
C PHE A 52 2.29 2.37 -10.84
N ARG A 53 3.08 3.44 -10.82
CA ARG A 53 3.03 4.47 -11.89
C ARG A 53 3.42 3.91 -13.25
N GLU A 54 4.39 3.01 -13.32
CA GLU A 54 4.75 2.33 -14.56
C GLU A 54 3.62 1.39 -15.03
N ILE A 55 2.99 0.66 -14.11
CA ILE A 55 1.81 -0.17 -14.41
C ILE A 55 0.67 0.70 -14.94
N LEU A 56 0.42 1.86 -14.32
CA LEU A 56 -0.62 2.80 -14.78
C LEU A 56 -0.37 3.27 -16.21
N LYS A 57 0.88 3.53 -16.57
CA LYS A 57 1.24 3.91 -17.94
C LYS A 57 0.89 2.82 -18.95
N SER A 58 1.00 1.55 -18.57
CA SER A 58 0.65 0.45 -19.48
C SER A 58 -0.84 0.41 -19.80
N PHE A 59 -1.71 0.83 -18.88
CA PHE A 59 -3.15 0.97 -19.13
C PHE A 59 -3.48 2.07 -20.15
N HIS A 60 -2.67 3.12 -20.23
CA HIS A 60 -2.86 4.17 -21.24
C HIS A 60 -2.42 3.75 -22.65
N LYS A 61 -1.56 2.74 -22.75
CA LYS A 61 -1.06 2.21 -24.02
C LYS A 61 -1.86 1.02 -24.54
N TYR A 62 -2.43 0.25 -23.63
CA TYR A 62 -3.13 -0.99 -23.96
C TYR A 62 -4.51 -0.98 -23.34
N GLU A 63 -5.52 -1.03 -24.20
CA GLU A 63 -6.92 -1.12 -23.82
C GLU A 63 -7.34 -2.59 -23.82
N PRO A 64 -7.66 -3.21 -22.67
CA PRO A 64 -8.13 -4.59 -22.66
C PRO A 64 -9.40 -4.72 -23.49
N LYS A 65 -9.43 -5.70 -24.40
CA LYS A 65 -10.60 -5.96 -25.25
C LYS A 65 -11.75 -6.64 -24.48
N GLU A 66 -11.46 -7.21 -23.32
CA GLU A 66 -12.43 -7.92 -22.51
C GLU A 66 -12.89 -7.04 -21.35
N ALA A 67 -14.22 -6.90 -21.21
CA ALA A 67 -14.81 -6.25 -20.06
C ALA A 67 -14.76 -7.21 -18.86
N TYR A 68 -14.23 -6.73 -17.74
CA TYR A 68 -14.32 -7.46 -16.49
C TYR A 68 -15.74 -7.38 -15.91
N PRO A 69 -16.22 -8.39 -15.18
CA PRO A 69 -17.54 -8.34 -14.56
C PRO A 69 -17.69 -7.15 -13.61
N ASP A 70 -18.87 -6.54 -13.60
CA ASP A 70 -19.18 -5.43 -12.70
C ASP A 70 -19.02 -5.82 -11.23
N GLU A 71 -19.28 -7.07 -10.88
CA GLU A 71 -19.07 -7.60 -9.53
C GLU A 71 -17.62 -7.52 -9.07
N TYR A 72 -16.66 -7.70 -10.00
CA TYR A 72 -15.24 -7.55 -9.69
C TYR A 72 -14.91 -6.11 -9.28
N PHE A 73 -15.41 -5.13 -10.01
CA PHE A 73 -15.17 -3.73 -9.69
C PHE A 73 -15.88 -3.29 -8.41
N SER A 74 -17.08 -3.79 -8.18
CA SER A 74 -17.80 -3.58 -6.92
C SER A 74 -17.04 -4.16 -5.74
N TYR A 75 -16.48 -5.37 -5.90
CA TYR A 75 -15.62 -5.98 -4.89
C TYR A 75 -14.39 -5.14 -4.60
N MET A 76 -13.68 -4.68 -5.64
CA MET A 76 -12.48 -3.86 -5.48
C MET A 76 -12.79 -2.50 -4.83
N ARG A 77 -13.90 -1.88 -5.17
CA ARG A 77 -14.34 -0.63 -4.51
C ARG A 77 -14.68 -0.86 -3.04
N SER A 78 -15.29 -1.99 -2.72
CA SER A 78 -15.56 -2.36 -1.32
C SER A 78 -14.28 -2.57 -0.53
N LEU A 79 -13.28 -3.27 -1.10
CA LEU A 79 -11.97 -3.40 -0.48
C LEU A 79 -11.32 -2.03 -0.26
N ALA A 80 -11.36 -1.16 -1.26
CA ALA A 80 -10.79 0.18 -1.15
C ALA A 80 -11.44 0.99 -0.04
N SER A 81 -12.78 0.92 0.11
CA SER A 81 -13.50 1.64 1.16
C SER A 81 -13.17 1.12 2.56
N ASP A 82 -12.80 -0.16 2.68
CA ASP A 82 -12.44 -0.80 3.93
C ASP A 82 -10.95 -0.62 4.29
N CYS A 83 -10.10 -0.32 3.30
CA CYS A 83 -8.69 -0.04 3.52
C CYS A 83 -8.47 1.33 4.17
N ILE A 84 -7.54 1.39 5.14
CA ILE A 84 -7.27 2.60 5.91
C ILE A 84 -6.75 3.74 5.01
N PHE A 85 -5.85 3.45 4.07
CA PHE A 85 -5.07 4.45 3.35
C PHE A 85 -5.50 4.66 1.89
N THR A 86 -6.80 4.74 1.63
CA THR A 86 -7.31 5.00 0.28
C THR A 86 -7.68 6.47 0.02
N GLN A 87 -7.81 7.28 1.07
CA GLN A 87 -8.16 8.69 0.97
C GLN A 87 -6.93 9.58 1.03
N LYS A 88 -6.95 10.69 0.29
CA LYS A 88 -5.85 11.65 0.25
C LYS A 88 -5.48 12.16 1.65
N ASP A 89 -4.18 12.26 1.94
CA ASP A 89 -3.61 12.74 3.21
C ASP A 89 -4.00 11.92 4.45
N LYS A 90 -4.61 10.76 4.28
CA LYS A 90 -5.06 9.92 5.39
C LYS A 90 -3.89 9.35 6.20
N GLY A 91 -2.82 8.94 5.52
CA GLY A 91 -1.62 8.41 6.18
C GLY A 91 -0.98 9.39 7.13
N ARG A 92 -0.79 10.62 6.69
CA ARG A 92 -0.25 11.70 7.52
C ARG A 92 -1.16 11.98 8.73
N ALA A 93 -2.47 12.14 8.48
CA ALA A 93 -3.43 12.46 9.52
C ALA A 93 -3.47 11.40 10.62
N ILE A 94 -3.43 10.12 10.26
CA ILE A 94 -3.40 9.02 11.23
C ILE A 94 -2.08 9.02 12.01
N ALA A 95 -0.95 9.17 11.33
CA ALA A 95 0.37 9.15 11.97
C ALA A 95 0.53 10.29 12.99
N GLU A 96 0.00 11.47 12.70
CA GLU A 96 0.04 12.61 13.61
C GLU A 96 -0.70 12.35 14.93
N LYS A 97 -1.73 11.51 14.91
CA LYS A 97 -2.55 11.16 16.08
C LYS A 97 -2.00 9.98 16.89
N VAL A 98 -1.02 9.28 16.39
CA VAL A 98 -0.42 8.14 17.08
C VAL A 98 0.22 8.58 18.39
N ARG A 99 -0.07 7.85 19.48
CA ARG A 99 0.35 8.19 20.83
C ARG A 99 1.58 7.42 21.30
N SER A 100 1.89 6.28 20.68
CA SER A 100 3.02 5.46 21.05
C SER A 100 3.61 4.75 19.84
N GLU A 101 4.87 4.35 19.95
CA GLU A 101 5.54 3.59 18.89
C GLU A 101 4.91 2.20 18.72
N LYS A 102 4.40 1.61 19.79
CA LYS A 102 3.67 0.34 19.74
C LYS A 102 2.37 0.49 18.94
N GLU A 103 1.59 1.53 19.21
CA GLU A 103 0.38 1.85 18.43
C GLU A 103 0.74 2.08 16.95
N ALA A 104 1.85 2.78 16.69
CA ALA A 104 2.35 2.99 15.34
C ALA A 104 2.64 1.67 14.62
N ALA A 105 3.30 0.73 15.28
CA ALA A 105 3.60 -0.58 14.72
C ALA A 105 2.31 -1.38 14.45
N GLU A 106 1.34 -1.33 15.34
CA GLU A 106 0.04 -2.01 15.18
C GLU A 106 -0.75 -1.47 13.98
N LEU A 107 -0.79 -0.15 13.80
CA LEU A 107 -1.43 0.49 12.66
C LEU A 107 -0.69 0.18 11.35
N GLY A 108 0.64 0.14 11.40
CA GLY A 108 1.44 -0.26 10.25
C GLY A 108 1.14 -1.70 9.82
N ILE A 109 1.03 -2.63 10.76
CA ILE A 109 0.66 -4.03 10.46
C ILE A 109 -0.70 -4.10 9.78
N GLU A 110 -1.68 -3.36 10.29
CA GLU A 110 -3.02 -3.31 9.70
C GLU A 110 -2.97 -2.74 8.27
N PHE A 111 -2.26 -1.65 8.07
CA PHE A 111 -2.06 -1.03 6.76
C PHE A 111 -1.43 -2.01 5.76
N GLU A 112 -0.35 -2.68 6.14
CA GLU A 112 0.35 -3.61 5.25
C GLU A 112 -0.52 -4.82 4.88
N ARG A 113 -1.31 -5.33 5.82
CA ARG A 113 -2.27 -6.41 5.56
C ARG A 113 -3.37 -5.98 4.59
N ASP A 114 -3.89 -4.77 4.75
CA ASP A 114 -4.88 -4.19 3.83
C ASP A 114 -4.30 -4.08 2.42
N SER A 115 -3.05 -3.62 2.32
CA SER A 115 -2.34 -3.51 1.04
C SER A 115 -2.21 -4.86 0.34
N VAL A 116 -1.81 -5.90 1.07
CA VAL A 116 -1.72 -7.26 0.52
C VAL A 116 -3.06 -7.72 -0.05
N SER A 117 -4.15 -7.52 0.70
CA SER A 117 -5.50 -7.90 0.26
C SER A 117 -5.91 -7.16 -1.01
N PHE A 118 -5.67 -5.86 -1.05
CA PHE A 118 -6.00 -5.04 -2.21
C PHE A 118 -5.20 -5.45 -3.44
N TYR A 119 -3.90 -5.64 -3.31
CA TYR A 119 -3.03 -6.00 -4.45
C TYR A 119 -3.31 -7.40 -4.98
N ARG A 120 -3.67 -8.35 -4.12
CA ARG A 120 -4.15 -9.66 -4.58
C ARG A 120 -5.39 -9.53 -5.47
N GLY A 121 -6.32 -8.64 -5.09
CA GLY A 121 -7.51 -8.37 -5.88
C GLY A 121 -7.19 -7.74 -7.23
N MET A 122 -6.26 -6.79 -7.28
CA MET A 122 -5.94 -6.08 -8.51
C MET A 122 -5.19 -6.91 -9.55
N LYS A 123 -4.63 -8.04 -9.19
CA LYS A 123 -3.92 -8.91 -10.15
C LYS A 123 -4.75 -9.30 -11.36
N LYS A 124 -6.07 -9.39 -11.21
CA LYS A 124 -6.97 -9.77 -12.30
C LYS A 124 -6.99 -8.79 -13.46
N ILE A 125 -6.69 -7.52 -13.20
CA ILE A 125 -6.72 -6.47 -14.24
C ILE A 125 -5.34 -6.18 -14.83
N THR A 126 -4.28 -6.73 -14.26
CA THR A 126 -2.90 -6.48 -14.73
C THR A 126 -2.52 -7.44 -15.84
N SER A 127 -1.66 -6.99 -16.75
CA SER A 127 -1.07 -7.85 -17.77
C SER A 127 -0.23 -8.96 -17.12
N PRO A 128 0.04 -10.08 -17.81
CA PRO A 128 0.95 -11.11 -17.27
C PRO A 128 2.33 -10.57 -16.88
N GLU A 129 2.84 -9.58 -17.60
CA GLU A 129 4.12 -8.93 -17.30
C GLU A 129 4.02 -8.09 -16.01
N ASP A 130 2.97 -7.28 -15.91
CA ASP A 130 2.76 -6.42 -14.74
C ASP A 130 2.40 -7.24 -13.50
N THR A 131 1.72 -8.37 -13.65
CA THR A 131 1.38 -9.27 -12.54
C THR A 131 2.63 -9.72 -11.78
N LYS A 132 3.76 -9.92 -12.45
CA LYS A 132 5.02 -10.27 -11.79
C LYS A 132 5.48 -9.18 -10.82
N PHE A 133 5.31 -7.91 -11.20
CA PHE A 133 5.65 -6.78 -10.34
C PHE A 133 4.68 -6.67 -9.15
N VAL A 134 3.40 -6.91 -9.38
CA VAL A 134 2.40 -6.93 -8.31
C VAL A 134 2.70 -8.06 -7.33
N ASP A 135 3.03 -9.26 -7.80
CA ASP A 135 3.43 -10.39 -6.95
C ASP A 135 4.67 -10.06 -6.11
N MET A 136 5.66 -9.39 -6.71
CA MET A 136 6.86 -8.95 -6.00
C MET A 136 6.50 -7.98 -4.86
N ILE A 137 5.64 -6.99 -5.14
CA ILE A 137 5.19 -6.04 -4.13
C ILE A 137 4.44 -6.78 -3.02
N ILE A 138 3.54 -7.70 -3.33
CA ILE A 138 2.82 -8.49 -2.32
C ILE A 138 3.79 -9.20 -1.38
N GLU A 139 4.84 -9.82 -1.89
CA GLU A 139 5.83 -10.49 -1.05
C GLU A 139 6.61 -9.49 -0.18
N GLN A 140 6.90 -8.32 -0.71
CA GLN A 140 7.54 -7.24 0.06
C GLN A 140 6.63 -6.71 1.17
N GLU A 141 5.33 -6.52 0.89
CA GLU A 141 4.37 -6.10 1.91
C GLU A 141 4.23 -7.15 3.04
N LYS A 142 4.25 -8.43 2.70
CA LYS A 142 4.26 -9.49 3.72
C LYS A 142 5.52 -9.44 4.58
N ASP A 143 6.65 -9.09 3.98
CA ASP A 143 7.90 -8.91 4.71
C ASP A 143 7.83 -7.70 5.65
N HIS A 144 7.20 -6.62 5.21
CA HIS A 144 6.94 -5.43 6.04
C HIS A 144 6.08 -5.79 7.26
N VAL A 145 5.04 -6.58 7.09
CA VAL A 145 4.23 -7.10 8.20
C VAL A 145 5.11 -7.83 9.21
N ARG A 146 5.98 -8.73 8.72
CA ARG A 146 6.88 -9.49 9.60
C ARG A 146 7.81 -8.56 10.37
N GLN A 147 8.42 -7.59 9.71
CA GLN A 147 9.33 -6.63 10.33
C GLN A 147 8.62 -5.79 11.41
N LEU A 148 7.39 -5.35 11.14
CA LEU A 148 6.59 -4.59 12.10
C LEU A 148 6.16 -5.44 13.30
N ILE A 149 5.86 -6.72 13.10
CA ILE A 149 5.56 -7.65 14.19
C ILE A 149 6.79 -7.82 15.09
N GLU A 150 7.97 -8.01 14.50
CA GLU A 150 9.20 -8.12 15.27
C GLU A 150 9.53 -6.82 16.01
N LEU A 151 9.35 -5.67 15.37
CA LEU A 151 9.51 -4.38 16.02
C LEU A 151 8.58 -4.24 17.23
N ARG A 152 7.30 -4.59 17.08
CA ARG A 152 6.31 -4.51 18.15
C ARG A 152 6.72 -5.30 19.39
N LYS A 153 7.42 -6.41 19.24
CA LYS A 153 7.88 -7.25 20.36
C LYS A 153 8.90 -6.56 21.25
N VAL A 154 9.65 -5.61 20.71
CA VAL A 154 10.72 -4.88 21.45
C VAL A 154 10.31 -3.46 21.86
N LEU A 155 9.10 -3.09 21.61
CA LEU A 155 8.54 -1.80 22.03
C LEU A 155 7.74 -1.93 23.39
#